data_fa7926bca53118f169a91f18bd617fb5
#
_entry.id   fa7926bca53118f169a91f18bd617fb5
#
_cell.length_a   1.000
_cell.length_b   1.000
_cell.length_c   1.000
_cell.angle_alpha   90.00
_cell.angle_beta   90.00
_cell.angle_gamma   90.00
#
_symmetry.space_group_name_H-M   'P 1'
#
loop_
_entity.id
_entity.type
_entity.pdbx_description
1 polymer ?
#
loop_
_entity_poly.entity_id
_entity_poly.type
_entity_poly.pdbx_seq_one_letter_code
_entity_poly.pdbx_strand_id
1 'polypeptide(L)'
;TTYNTLPYKFEAGTPAIAEAVGLGAAIDYLAGLERSAMEVAENALLQRANELVGSVPGMTVIGTAANKVPLMSFKIDGLHPSDIGTLLDQQGIAVRTGHLCAMPLMEFYELPGTARASFAFYNTLEEVEQLFTALQKIQRLFA
;
A
#
# COMPACT_ATOMS: atom_id res chain seq x y z
N THR A 1 16.48 34.43 -20.13
CA THR A 1 16.06 34.03 -18.78
C THR A 1 17.12 34.46 -17.80
N THR A 2 16.76 35.21 -16.77
CA THR A 2 17.64 35.59 -15.66
C THR A 2 17.18 34.89 -14.41
N TYR A 3 18.13 34.42 -13.61
CA TYR A 3 17.84 33.75 -12.33
C TYR A 3 18.15 34.66 -11.17
N ASN A 4 17.44 34.49 -10.06
CA ASN A 4 17.70 35.22 -8.84
C ASN A 4 19.02 34.77 -8.17
N THR A 5 19.42 35.45 -7.11
CA THR A 5 20.55 35.05 -6.27
C THR A 5 20.16 33.89 -5.33
N LEU A 6 21.14 33.12 -4.86
CA LEU A 6 20.89 32.14 -3.79
C LEU A 6 20.41 32.85 -2.52
N PRO A 7 19.49 32.24 -1.75
CA PRO A 7 18.91 30.88 -1.91
C PRO A 7 17.74 30.79 -2.90
N TYR A 8 17.23 31.91 -3.41
CA TYR A 8 15.98 31.99 -4.19
C TYR A 8 16.15 31.73 -5.69
N LYS A 9 17.32 31.22 -6.10
CA LYS A 9 17.74 31.13 -7.50
C LYS A 9 16.76 30.40 -8.41
N PHE A 10 16.13 29.37 -7.94
CA PHE A 10 15.20 28.52 -8.69
C PHE A 10 13.77 28.58 -8.20
N GLU A 11 13.45 29.45 -7.28
CA GLU A 11 12.09 29.62 -6.79
C GLU A 11 11.28 30.49 -7.76
N ALA A 12 10.19 29.94 -8.27
CA ALA A 12 9.34 30.60 -9.27
C ALA A 12 8.23 31.46 -8.66
N GLY A 13 8.08 31.46 -7.35
CA GLY A 13 7.02 32.20 -6.62
C GLY A 13 7.04 31.92 -5.13
N THR A 14 5.92 32.18 -4.48
CA THR A 14 5.75 31.92 -3.04
C THR A 14 5.96 30.42 -2.75
N PRO A 15 6.83 30.07 -1.79
CA PRO A 15 7.04 28.68 -1.41
C PRO A 15 5.79 28.06 -0.77
N ALA A 16 5.75 26.72 -0.70
CA ALA A 16 4.67 25.95 -0.10
C ALA A 16 4.69 26.07 1.44
N ILE A 17 4.27 27.22 1.97
CA ILE A 17 4.38 27.57 3.40
C ILE A 17 3.44 26.71 4.24
N ALA A 18 2.17 26.57 3.82
CA ALA A 18 1.17 25.81 4.55
C ALA A 18 1.56 24.33 4.63
N GLU A 19 2.06 23.78 3.52
CA GLU A 19 2.53 22.40 3.43
C GLU A 19 3.76 22.17 4.31
N ALA A 20 4.68 23.13 4.38
CA ALA A 20 5.86 23.02 5.25
C ALA A 20 5.46 23.02 6.73
N VAL A 21 4.54 23.88 7.14
CA VAL A 21 3.99 23.92 8.51
C VAL A 21 3.22 22.63 8.80
N GLY A 22 2.39 22.17 7.86
CA GLY A 22 1.64 20.91 7.98
C GLY A 22 2.56 19.68 8.12
N LEU A 23 3.66 19.65 7.36
CA LEU A 23 4.66 18.58 7.50
C LEU A 23 5.32 18.62 8.88
N GLY A 24 5.66 19.79 9.41
CA GLY A 24 6.17 19.95 10.77
C GLY A 24 5.21 19.37 11.81
N ALA A 25 3.94 19.73 11.73
CA ALA A 25 2.91 19.22 12.63
C ALA A 25 2.74 17.68 12.52
N ALA A 26 2.83 17.13 11.31
CA ALA A 26 2.77 15.67 11.10
C ALA A 26 3.99 14.95 11.71
N ILE A 27 5.18 15.53 11.60
CA ILE A 27 6.40 14.98 12.22
C ILE A 27 6.26 14.99 13.74
N ASP A 28 5.79 16.09 14.34
CA ASP A 28 5.58 16.21 15.78
C ASP A 28 4.54 15.20 16.28
N TYR A 29 3.45 15.01 15.52
CA TYR A 29 2.44 13.98 15.82
C TYR A 29 3.06 12.57 15.85
N LEU A 30 3.81 12.19 14.81
CA LEU A 30 4.46 10.89 14.73
C LEU A 30 5.54 10.70 15.81
N ALA A 31 6.27 11.75 16.15
CA ALA A 31 7.27 11.72 17.22
C ALA A 31 6.66 11.50 18.61
N GLY A 32 5.39 11.90 18.79
CA GLY A 32 4.63 11.67 20.02
C GLY A 32 4.05 10.27 20.18
N LEU A 33 4.12 9.43 19.13
CA LEU A 33 3.61 8.06 19.16
C LEU A 33 4.68 7.08 19.66
N GLU A 34 4.25 6.05 20.34
CA GLU A 34 5.13 4.98 20.83
C GLU A 34 5.41 3.99 19.68
N ARG A 35 6.62 4.06 19.12
CA ARG A 35 7.00 3.31 17.91
C ARG A 35 6.91 1.80 18.07
N SER A 36 7.29 1.28 19.22
CA SER A 36 7.24 -0.17 19.45
C SER A 36 5.80 -0.69 19.47
N ALA A 37 4.85 0.08 20.01
CA ALA A 37 3.44 -0.26 19.97
C ALA A 37 2.88 -0.23 18.53
N MET A 38 3.30 0.75 17.72
CA MET A 38 2.93 0.81 16.30
C MET A 38 3.46 -0.44 15.55
N GLU A 39 4.73 -0.78 15.72
CA GLU A 39 5.34 -1.95 15.09
C GLU A 39 4.65 -3.26 15.48
N VAL A 40 4.27 -3.42 16.73
CA VAL A 40 3.51 -4.59 17.21
C VAL A 40 2.14 -4.66 16.53
N ALA A 41 1.40 -3.54 16.47
CA ALA A 41 0.10 -3.49 15.84
C ALA A 41 0.19 -3.81 14.33
N GLU A 42 1.10 -3.16 13.63
CA GLU A 42 1.30 -3.35 12.19
C GLU A 42 1.76 -4.78 11.82
N ASN A 43 2.64 -5.37 12.63
CA ASN A 43 3.06 -6.76 12.45
C ASN A 43 1.91 -7.74 12.67
N ALA A 44 1.01 -7.48 13.63
CA ALA A 44 -0.17 -8.32 13.85
C ALA A 44 -1.12 -8.28 12.64
N LEU A 45 -1.32 -7.12 12.02
CA LEU A 45 -2.11 -6.98 10.79
C LEU A 45 -1.50 -7.76 9.63
N LEU A 46 -0.18 -7.62 9.41
CA LEU A 46 0.52 -8.35 8.36
C LEU A 46 0.50 -9.86 8.60
N GLN A 47 0.69 -10.30 9.84
CA GLN A 47 0.59 -11.71 10.20
C GLN A 47 -0.81 -12.25 9.88
N ARG A 48 -1.86 -11.54 10.30
CA ARG A 48 -3.24 -11.93 9.99
C ARG A 48 -3.50 -12.01 8.48
N ALA A 49 -3.03 -11.04 7.73
CA ALA A 49 -3.13 -11.07 6.27
C ALA A 49 -2.44 -12.30 5.67
N ASN A 50 -1.23 -12.65 6.14
CA ASN A 50 -0.50 -13.83 5.67
C ASN A 50 -1.24 -15.15 5.98
N GLU A 51 -1.89 -15.26 7.15
CA GLU A 51 -2.70 -16.44 7.52
C GLU A 51 -3.90 -16.63 6.58
N LEU A 52 -4.47 -15.52 6.08
CA LEU A 52 -5.64 -15.55 5.22
C LEU A 52 -5.35 -15.79 3.73
N VAL A 53 -4.08 -15.72 3.29
CA VAL A 53 -3.71 -15.91 1.87
C VAL A 53 -4.28 -17.19 1.28
N GLY A 54 -4.18 -18.30 2.00
CA GLY A 54 -4.69 -19.61 1.57
C GLY A 54 -6.22 -19.68 1.43
N SER A 55 -6.94 -18.69 1.93
CA SER A 55 -8.41 -18.63 1.80
C SER A 55 -8.89 -18.08 0.45
N VAL A 56 -7.98 -17.51 -0.36
CA VAL A 56 -8.29 -16.98 -1.70
C VAL A 56 -7.63 -17.87 -2.75
N PRO A 57 -8.38 -18.73 -3.46
CA PRO A 57 -7.80 -19.60 -4.48
C PRO A 57 -7.05 -18.82 -5.57
N GLY A 58 -5.87 -19.31 -5.95
CA GLY A 58 -5.03 -18.67 -6.97
C GLY A 58 -4.29 -17.40 -6.52
N MET A 59 -4.42 -17.00 -5.26
CA MET A 59 -3.67 -15.85 -4.73
C MET A 59 -2.21 -16.23 -4.49
N THR A 60 -1.29 -15.41 -4.98
CA THR A 60 0.15 -15.54 -4.76
C THR A 60 0.70 -14.22 -4.24
N VAL A 61 1.40 -14.27 -3.11
CA VAL A 61 2.09 -13.11 -2.54
C VAL A 61 3.44 -12.92 -3.23
N ILE A 62 3.74 -11.68 -3.61
CA ILE A 62 5.01 -11.28 -4.20
C ILE A 62 5.84 -10.60 -3.11
N GLY A 63 7.03 -11.15 -2.85
CA GLY A 63 7.91 -10.71 -1.76
C GLY A 63 7.61 -11.46 -0.45
N THR A 64 8.47 -12.46 -0.17
CA THR A 64 8.33 -13.38 0.97
C THR A 64 9.47 -13.24 2.00
N ALA A 65 10.14 -12.08 2.05
CA ALA A 65 11.18 -11.82 3.04
C ALA A 65 10.61 -11.94 4.46
N ALA A 66 11.39 -12.53 5.38
CA ALA A 66 10.96 -12.70 6.76
C ALA A 66 10.74 -11.36 7.47
N ASN A 67 11.63 -10.40 7.21
CA ASN A 67 11.52 -9.04 7.73
C ASN A 67 11.08 -8.11 6.60
N LYS A 68 9.87 -7.59 6.69
CA LYS A 68 9.31 -6.63 5.74
C LYS A 68 8.37 -5.66 6.44
N VAL A 69 8.16 -4.51 5.82
CA VAL A 69 7.15 -3.55 6.28
C VAL A 69 5.73 -4.14 6.16
N PRO A 70 4.74 -3.59 6.87
CA PRO A 70 3.36 -4.09 6.89
C PRO A 70 2.65 -3.86 5.55
N LEU A 71 3.10 -4.56 4.52
CA LEU A 71 2.69 -4.44 3.14
C LEU A 71 2.62 -5.82 2.47
N MET A 72 1.57 -6.06 1.70
CA MET A 72 1.38 -7.28 0.93
C MET A 72 1.12 -6.93 -0.53
N SER A 73 2.06 -7.27 -1.42
CA SER A 73 1.82 -7.27 -2.87
C SER A 73 1.41 -8.67 -3.30
N PHE A 74 0.40 -8.75 -4.16
CA PHE A 74 -0.15 -10.04 -4.59
C PHE A 74 -0.71 -10.00 -6.00
N LYS A 75 -0.84 -11.18 -6.58
CA LYS A 75 -1.65 -11.47 -7.78
C LYS A 75 -2.70 -12.51 -7.46
N ILE A 76 -3.74 -12.59 -8.28
CA ILE A 76 -4.71 -13.68 -8.29
C ILE A 76 -4.77 -14.22 -9.72
N ASP A 77 -4.65 -15.53 -9.87
CA ASP A 77 -4.62 -16.16 -11.19
C ASP A 77 -5.91 -15.86 -11.96
N GLY A 78 -5.76 -15.51 -13.25
CA GLY A 78 -6.88 -15.13 -14.12
C GLY A 78 -7.43 -13.72 -13.90
N LEU A 79 -6.94 -12.95 -12.93
CA LEU A 79 -7.41 -11.59 -12.66
C LEU A 79 -6.33 -10.55 -12.95
N HIS A 80 -6.68 -9.53 -13.73
CA HIS A 80 -5.79 -8.39 -13.92
C HIS A 80 -5.76 -7.51 -12.64
N PRO A 81 -4.60 -6.98 -12.22
CA PRO A 81 -4.52 -6.15 -11.01
C PRO A 81 -5.48 -4.96 -10.98
N SER A 82 -5.72 -4.32 -12.12
CA SER A 82 -6.68 -3.20 -12.22
C SER A 82 -8.12 -3.62 -11.91
N ASP A 83 -8.51 -4.83 -12.32
CA ASP A 83 -9.86 -5.34 -12.04
C ASP A 83 -10.02 -5.64 -10.55
N ILE A 84 -9.00 -6.22 -9.92
CA ILE A 84 -8.95 -6.40 -8.47
C ILE A 84 -9.14 -5.06 -7.75
N GLY A 85 -8.40 -4.03 -8.15
CA GLY A 85 -8.51 -2.69 -7.55
C GLY A 85 -9.89 -2.08 -7.72
N THR A 86 -10.45 -2.13 -8.93
CA THR A 86 -11.80 -1.59 -9.23
C THR A 86 -12.88 -2.28 -8.41
N LEU A 87 -12.83 -3.61 -8.32
CA LEU A 87 -13.85 -4.39 -7.60
C LEU A 87 -13.72 -4.25 -6.07
N LEU A 88 -12.54 -4.02 -5.55
CA LEU A 88 -12.32 -3.68 -4.14
C LEU A 88 -12.81 -2.26 -3.84
N ASP A 89 -12.52 -1.29 -4.70
CA ASP A 89 -12.97 0.10 -4.56
C ASP A 89 -14.50 0.20 -4.48
N GLN A 90 -15.22 -0.57 -5.29
CA GLN A 90 -16.70 -0.68 -5.24
C GLN A 90 -17.21 -1.23 -3.88
N GLN A 91 -16.37 -1.85 -3.09
CA GLN A 91 -16.66 -2.36 -1.74
C GLN A 91 -16.08 -1.45 -0.64
N GLY A 92 -15.57 -0.26 -1.01
CA GLY A 92 -14.97 0.70 -0.07
C GLY A 92 -13.57 0.30 0.43
N ILE A 93 -12.88 -0.60 -0.29
CA ILE A 93 -11.54 -1.08 0.09
C ILE A 93 -10.51 -0.51 -0.87
N ALA A 94 -9.61 0.35 -0.37
CA ALA A 94 -8.58 1.00 -1.14
C ALA A 94 -7.29 0.15 -1.19
N VAL A 95 -6.83 -0.16 -2.40
CA VAL A 95 -5.54 -0.80 -2.67
C VAL A 95 -4.82 -0.07 -3.81
N ARG A 96 -3.51 -0.28 -3.92
CA ARG A 96 -2.76 0.17 -5.10
C ARG A 96 -2.64 -0.96 -6.10
N THR A 97 -2.70 -0.64 -7.40
CA THR A 97 -2.55 -1.63 -8.47
C THR A 97 -1.63 -1.12 -9.57
N GLY A 98 -1.04 -2.04 -10.33
CA GLY A 98 -0.15 -1.74 -11.45
C GLY A 98 1.33 -2.04 -11.16
N HIS A 99 2.22 -1.35 -11.86
CA HIS A 99 3.67 -1.56 -11.75
C HIS A 99 4.28 -1.01 -10.44
N LEU A 100 3.58 -0.11 -9.77
CA LEU A 100 3.98 0.49 -8.48
C LEU A 100 5.37 1.16 -8.51
N CYS A 101 5.73 1.78 -9.65
CA CYS A 101 7.06 2.35 -9.94
C CYS A 101 8.20 1.32 -9.89
N ALA A 102 7.90 0.04 -10.10
CA ALA A 102 8.85 -1.08 -10.04
C ALA A 102 8.82 -1.91 -11.33
N MET A 103 8.85 -1.26 -12.50
CA MET A 103 8.78 -1.93 -13.81
C MET A 103 9.83 -3.05 -13.96
N PRO A 104 11.12 -2.86 -13.62
CA PRO A 104 12.10 -3.92 -13.71
C PRO A 104 11.77 -5.16 -12.88
N LEU A 105 11.09 -4.97 -11.74
CA LEU A 105 10.62 -6.07 -10.90
C LEU A 105 9.45 -6.81 -11.54
N MET A 106 8.53 -6.07 -12.18
CA MET A 106 7.42 -6.68 -12.91
C MET A 106 7.92 -7.49 -14.11
N GLU A 107 8.92 -6.98 -14.83
CA GLU A 107 9.58 -7.70 -15.92
C GLU A 107 10.28 -8.98 -15.41
N PHE A 108 10.99 -8.91 -14.29
CA PHE A 108 11.65 -10.07 -13.68
C PHE A 108 10.67 -11.18 -13.29
N TYR A 109 9.49 -10.81 -12.76
CA TYR A 109 8.44 -11.78 -12.40
C TYR A 109 7.47 -12.10 -13.54
N GLU A 110 7.67 -11.52 -14.73
CA GLU A 110 6.78 -11.67 -15.90
C GLU A 110 5.30 -11.33 -15.55
N LEU A 111 5.10 -10.27 -14.79
CA LEU A 111 3.78 -9.82 -14.33
C LEU A 111 3.36 -8.51 -15.00
N PRO A 112 2.08 -8.37 -15.36
CA PRO A 112 1.54 -7.09 -15.86
C PRO A 112 1.46 -6.02 -14.76
N GLY A 113 1.62 -6.41 -13.51
CA GLY A 113 1.52 -5.61 -12.31
C GLY A 113 1.08 -6.45 -11.11
N THR A 114 0.89 -5.81 -9.99
CA THR A 114 0.35 -6.43 -8.76
C THR A 114 -0.73 -5.57 -8.14
N ALA A 115 -1.58 -6.16 -7.32
CA ALA A 115 -2.34 -5.44 -6.31
C ALA A 115 -1.52 -5.36 -5.01
N ARG A 116 -1.64 -4.25 -4.27
CA ARG A 116 -0.88 -4.02 -3.03
C ARG A 116 -1.78 -3.48 -1.94
N ALA A 117 -1.94 -4.23 -0.87
CA ALA A 117 -2.51 -3.79 0.38
C ALA A 117 -1.39 -3.28 1.30
N SER A 118 -1.59 -2.14 1.94
CA SER A 118 -0.69 -1.57 2.95
C SER A 118 -1.45 -1.42 4.24
N PHE A 119 -0.86 -1.83 5.34
CA PHE A 119 -1.45 -1.77 6.67
C PHE A 119 -0.67 -0.77 7.51
N ALA A 120 -1.36 0.00 8.32
CA ALA A 120 -0.77 0.96 9.23
C ALA A 120 -1.37 0.80 10.62
N PHE A 121 -0.71 1.37 11.62
CA PHE A 121 -1.09 1.25 13.03
C PHE A 121 -2.56 1.65 13.35
N TYR A 122 -3.20 2.40 12.46
CA TYR A 122 -4.60 2.81 12.60
C TYR A 122 -5.61 1.85 11.94
N ASN A 123 -5.14 0.81 11.23
CA ASN A 123 -6.02 -0.22 10.69
C ASN A 123 -6.37 -1.26 11.76
N THR A 124 -7.43 -2.02 11.52
CA THR A 124 -7.92 -3.07 12.41
C THR A 124 -7.81 -4.46 11.80
N LEU A 125 -7.87 -5.50 12.63
CA LEU A 125 -7.91 -6.89 12.17
C LEU A 125 -9.18 -7.17 11.36
N GLU A 126 -10.30 -6.56 11.72
CA GLU A 126 -11.57 -6.65 11.01
C GLU A 126 -11.46 -6.09 9.58
N GLU A 127 -10.71 -5.01 9.38
CA GLU A 127 -10.46 -4.46 8.03
C GLU A 127 -9.62 -5.42 7.19
N VAL A 128 -8.66 -6.11 7.77
CA VAL A 128 -7.91 -7.18 7.10
C VAL A 128 -8.85 -8.32 6.69
N GLU A 129 -9.74 -8.75 7.58
CA GLU A 129 -10.72 -9.80 7.26
C GLU A 129 -11.73 -9.38 6.19
N GLN A 130 -12.15 -8.13 6.20
CA GLN A 130 -13.01 -7.55 5.16
C GLN A 130 -12.32 -7.57 3.78
N LEU A 131 -11.04 -7.20 3.72
CA LEU A 131 -10.25 -7.30 2.48
C LEU A 131 -10.27 -8.73 1.93
N PHE A 132 -9.95 -9.73 2.75
CA PHE A 132 -9.91 -11.13 2.28
C PHE A 132 -11.30 -11.68 1.94
N THR A 133 -12.34 -11.28 2.65
CA THR A 133 -13.73 -11.61 2.31
C THR A 133 -14.11 -11.03 0.94
N ALA A 134 -13.72 -9.79 0.66
CA ALA A 134 -13.95 -9.15 -0.64
C ALA A 134 -13.16 -9.86 -1.75
N LEU A 135 -11.89 -10.21 -1.52
CA LEU A 135 -11.07 -10.95 -2.49
C LEU A 135 -11.64 -12.32 -2.82
N GLN A 136 -12.18 -13.05 -1.83
CA GLN A 136 -12.88 -14.32 -2.06
C GLN A 136 -14.14 -14.15 -2.94
N LYS A 137 -14.90 -13.08 -2.70
CA LYS A 137 -16.08 -12.78 -3.54
C LYS A 137 -15.67 -12.47 -4.98
N ILE A 138 -14.64 -11.64 -5.15
CA ILE A 138 -14.11 -11.29 -6.46
C ILE A 138 -13.63 -12.56 -7.18
N GLN A 139 -12.85 -13.39 -6.53
CA GLN A 139 -12.31 -14.61 -7.13
C GLN A 139 -13.44 -15.53 -7.63
N ARG A 140 -14.55 -15.66 -6.88
CA ARG A 140 -15.71 -16.48 -7.27
C ARG A 140 -16.48 -15.93 -8.49
N LEU A 141 -16.35 -14.66 -8.82
CA LEU A 141 -16.98 -14.07 -10.02
C LEU A 141 -16.27 -14.48 -11.32
N PHE A 142 -15.01 -14.93 -11.21
CA PHE A 142 -14.14 -15.26 -12.35
C PHE A 142 -13.68 -16.74 -12.34
N ALA A 143 -14.18 -17.56 -11.42
CA ALA A 143 -13.87 -18.98 -11.30
C ALA A 143 -14.65 -19.85 -12.29
#